data_f99438164eb775cc6ac868f5e4ac4f25
#
_entry.id   f99438164eb775cc6ac868f5e4ac4f25
#
_cell.length_a   1.000
_cell.length_b   1.000
_cell.length_c   1.000
_cell.angle_alpha   90.00
_cell.angle_beta   90.00
_cell.angle_gamma   90.00
#
_symmetry.space_group_name_H-M   'P 1'
#
loop_
_entity.id
_entity.type
_entity.pdbx_description
1 polymer ?
#
loop_
_entity_poly.entity_id
_entity_poly.type
_entity_poly.pdbx_seq_one_letter_code
_entity_poly.pdbx_strand_id
1 'polypeptide(L)'
;MNDRFVPKRLMNIFFMLLVTLGATTIIAVLKKRYIDEIFIYLLIDLLFFALLLFVLERNRMHKIISGNRETSFQKILLGYLISWAIVLPGAFLPEFLKPMLIVPILMAAFGNQGIAMCIGIFCNSIVCLILGSSVQELILYCLMTLFGCMLAGAMESSKKQSWYQLIILCLSTILPPIFYYLTYYEVKMSLFIYGVIEGALIVIFLIMSYPKIVAVKEAEIVDTLEDIIDEAYPLNRDLYKFSKADYKHAKRVSRVSAKCAKLVNADDKLCAAAGFYYRIGILEVGSIVENGIRIAQNECFPEDVIRIISEYNGEQVLPSSIESAIVHMVDGLIKKIEVFDSTTMSSEWNQDMVIYQTLNDFSAQGLYDKSGLSMNMFLKIREYLVNEEALL
;
A
#
# COMPACT_ATOMS: atom_id res chain seq x y z
N MET A 1 -11.92 -6.36 -21.98
CA MET A 1 -10.83 -6.38 -20.97
C MET A 1 -9.87 -7.52 -21.31
N ASN A 2 -8.70 -7.20 -21.84
CA ASN A 2 -7.71 -8.23 -22.21
C ASN A 2 -6.93 -8.64 -20.96
N ASP A 3 -7.34 -9.72 -20.31
CA ASP A 3 -6.58 -10.45 -19.30
C ASP A 3 -5.40 -11.18 -19.98
N ARG A 4 -4.51 -10.41 -20.61
CA ARG A 4 -3.36 -10.98 -21.31
C ARG A 4 -2.40 -11.53 -20.25
N PHE A 5 -2.02 -12.79 -20.44
CA PHE A 5 -0.86 -13.38 -19.79
C PHE A 5 0.34 -12.46 -20.02
N VAL A 6 0.76 -11.75 -18.96
CA VAL A 6 1.96 -10.92 -19.02
C VAL A 6 3.15 -11.87 -18.83
N PRO A 7 3.99 -12.10 -19.85
CA PRO A 7 5.06 -13.11 -19.79
C PRO A 7 6.04 -12.85 -18.64
N LYS A 8 6.28 -11.58 -18.29
CA LYS A 8 7.15 -11.21 -17.17
C LYS A 8 6.59 -11.61 -15.81
N ARG A 9 5.27 -11.55 -15.60
CA ARG A 9 4.62 -12.04 -14.38
C ARG A 9 4.84 -13.53 -14.19
N LEU A 10 4.61 -14.31 -15.25
CA LEU A 10 4.81 -15.76 -15.22
C LEU A 10 6.27 -16.10 -14.94
N MET A 11 7.20 -15.36 -15.51
CA MET A 11 8.63 -15.51 -15.27
C MET A 11 9.00 -15.24 -13.81
N ASN A 12 8.47 -14.17 -13.19
CA ASN A 12 8.72 -13.86 -11.78
C ASN A 12 8.19 -14.97 -10.86
N ILE A 13 6.98 -15.46 -11.14
CA ILE A 13 6.38 -16.60 -10.41
C ILE A 13 7.25 -17.86 -10.55
N PHE A 14 7.73 -18.14 -11.75
CA PHE A 14 8.61 -19.29 -12.00
C PHE A 14 9.94 -19.17 -11.24
N PHE A 15 10.52 -17.95 -11.17
CA PHE A 15 11.71 -17.71 -10.35
C PHE A 15 11.44 -17.93 -8.85
N MET A 16 10.27 -17.51 -8.34
CA MET A 16 9.91 -17.80 -6.94
C MET A 16 9.85 -19.30 -6.67
N LEU A 17 9.28 -20.09 -7.60
CA LEU A 17 9.25 -21.54 -7.49
C LEU A 17 10.67 -22.14 -7.47
N LEU A 18 11.54 -21.73 -8.39
CA LEU A 18 12.93 -22.20 -8.43
C LEU A 18 13.68 -21.89 -7.15
N VAL A 19 13.51 -20.70 -6.59
CA VAL A 19 14.13 -20.30 -5.32
C VAL A 19 13.65 -21.16 -4.17
N THR A 20 12.35 -21.46 -4.10
CA THR A 20 11.78 -22.33 -3.06
C THR A 20 12.39 -23.73 -3.13
N LEU A 21 12.29 -24.38 -4.28
CA LEU A 21 12.83 -25.73 -4.47
C LEU A 21 14.35 -25.80 -4.24
N GLY A 22 15.07 -24.77 -4.72
CA GLY A 22 16.52 -24.66 -4.53
C GLY A 22 16.91 -24.49 -3.05
N ALA A 23 16.25 -23.59 -2.33
CA ALA A 23 16.53 -23.33 -0.92
C ALA A 23 16.26 -24.57 -0.05
N THR A 24 15.10 -25.20 -0.23
CA THR A 24 14.73 -26.44 0.45
C THR A 24 15.74 -27.57 0.18
N THR A 25 16.10 -27.75 -1.08
CA THR A 25 17.10 -28.77 -1.46
C THR A 25 18.45 -28.48 -0.81
N ILE A 26 18.92 -27.23 -0.81
CA ILE A 26 20.19 -26.84 -0.18
C ILE A 26 20.18 -27.14 1.30
N ILE A 27 19.13 -26.75 2.05
CA ILE A 27 19.04 -27.00 3.49
C ILE A 27 19.02 -28.52 3.76
N ALA A 28 18.22 -29.30 3.01
CA ALA A 28 18.07 -30.73 3.20
C ALA A 28 19.37 -31.48 2.92
N VAL A 29 20.08 -31.16 1.83
CA VAL A 29 21.37 -31.76 1.49
C VAL A 29 22.44 -31.42 2.53
N LEU A 30 22.55 -30.18 2.95
CA LEU A 30 23.51 -29.77 3.99
C LEU A 30 23.21 -30.40 5.34
N LYS A 31 21.96 -30.71 5.65
CA LYS A 31 21.54 -31.48 6.85
C LYS A 31 21.60 -33.01 6.64
N LYS A 32 22.11 -33.46 5.50
CA LYS A 32 22.30 -34.90 5.17
C LYS A 32 20.99 -35.69 5.28
N ARG A 33 19.86 -35.10 4.86
CA ARG A 33 18.58 -35.81 4.79
C ARG A 33 18.58 -36.86 3.70
N TYR A 34 17.79 -37.93 3.86
CA TYR A 34 17.65 -38.98 2.87
C TYR A 34 16.96 -38.50 1.61
N ILE A 35 17.20 -39.16 0.47
CA ILE A 35 16.66 -38.73 -0.84
C ILE A 35 15.11 -38.79 -0.86
N ASP A 36 14.54 -39.80 -0.22
CA ASP A 36 13.09 -39.97 -0.05
C ASP A 36 12.48 -38.81 0.78
N GLU A 37 13.13 -38.40 1.86
CA GLU A 37 12.71 -37.23 2.64
C GLU A 37 12.78 -35.96 1.79
N ILE A 38 13.85 -35.75 1.03
CA ILE A 38 14.00 -34.59 0.13
C ILE A 38 12.83 -34.55 -0.87
N PHE A 39 12.46 -35.68 -1.45
CA PHE A 39 11.34 -35.77 -2.37
C PHE A 39 10.01 -35.34 -1.71
N ILE A 40 9.78 -35.76 -0.45
CA ILE A 40 8.60 -35.36 0.32
C ILE A 40 8.60 -33.85 0.58
N TYR A 41 9.76 -33.26 0.94
CA TYR A 41 9.87 -31.81 1.16
C TYR A 41 9.57 -31.02 -0.13
N LEU A 42 10.07 -31.48 -1.27
CA LEU A 42 9.77 -30.87 -2.57
C LEU A 42 8.28 -30.99 -2.96
N LEU A 43 7.62 -32.08 -2.59
CA LEU A 43 6.18 -32.23 -2.78
C LEU A 43 5.40 -31.21 -1.91
N ILE A 44 5.82 -31.01 -0.67
CA ILE A 44 5.24 -29.99 0.24
C ILE A 44 5.46 -28.60 -0.34
N ASP A 45 6.64 -28.32 -0.89
CA ASP A 45 6.93 -27.04 -1.56
C ASP A 45 5.97 -26.77 -2.73
N LEU A 46 5.71 -27.77 -3.56
CA LEU A 46 4.79 -27.65 -4.68
C LEU A 46 3.35 -27.38 -4.22
N LEU A 47 2.89 -28.05 -3.17
CA LEU A 47 1.57 -27.82 -2.59
C LEU A 47 1.46 -26.41 -2.01
N PHE A 48 2.47 -25.98 -1.28
CA PHE A 48 2.53 -24.62 -0.76
C PHE A 48 2.58 -23.59 -1.89
N PHE A 49 3.39 -23.84 -2.91
CA PHE A 49 3.49 -22.92 -4.03
C PHE A 49 2.16 -22.77 -4.78
N ALA A 50 1.38 -23.85 -4.88
CA ALA A 50 0.01 -23.77 -5.41
C ALA A 50 -0.88 -22.89 -4.54
N LEU A 51 -0.76 -22.96 -3.20
CA LEU A 51 -1.47 -22.08 -2.28
C LEU A 51 -1.01 -20.63 -2.43
N LEU A 52 0.30 -20.38 -2.53
CA LEU A 52 0.84 -19.04 -2.76
C LEU A 52 0.35 -18.44 -4.07
N LEU A 53 0.31 -19.23 -5.15
CA LEU A 53 -0.27 -18.83 -6.43
C LEU A 53 -1.74 -18.43 -6.28
N PHE A 54 -2.52 -19.22 -5.54
CA PHE A 54 -3.91 -18.90 -5.26
C PHE A 54 -4.04 -17.56 -4.52
N VAL A 55 -3.21 -17.31 -3.49
CA VAL A 55 -3.20 -16.06 -2.73
C VAL A 55 -2.81 -14.88 -3.61
N LEU A 56 -1.76 -15.02 -4.43
CA LEU A 56 -1.32 -13.98 -5.37
C LEU A 56 -2.40 -13.66 -6.41
N GLU A 57 -3.02 -14.69 -6.99
CA GLU A 57 -4.05 -14.53 -8.00
C GLU A 57 -5.34 -13.95 -7.41
N ARG A 58 -5.73 -14.37 -6.21
CA ARG A 58 -6.84 -13.77 -5.46
C ARG A 58 -6.60 -12.28 -5.20
N ASN A 59 -5.41 -11.91 -4.72
CA ASN A 59 -5.08 -10.50 -4.49
C ASN A 59 -5.07 -9.69 -5.79
N ARG A 60 -4.65 -10.29 -6.90
CA ARG A 60 -4.74 -9.67 -8.24
C ARG A 60 -6.19 -9.49 -8.67
N MET A 61 -7.03 -10.50 -8.50
CA MET A 61 -8.46 -10.45 -8.87
C MET A 61 -9.23 -9.42 -8.04
N HIS A 62 -8.89 -9.26 -6.76
CA HIS A 62 -9.43 -8.23 -5.90
C HIS A 62 -8.72 -6.87 -6.05
N LYS A 63 -7.80 -6.73 -7.00
CA LYS A 63 -7.08 -5.50 -7.33
C LYS A 63 -6.24 -4.90 -6.19
N ILE A 64 -5.94 -5.69 -5.17
CA ILE A 64 -5.02 -5.35 -4.09
C ILE A 64 -3.58 -5.28 -4.62
N ILE A 65 -3.26 -6.10 -5.65
CA ILE A 65 -1.99 -6.07 -6.37
C ILE A 65 -2.30 -5.70 -7.81
N SER A 66 -1.69 -4.63 -8.31
CA SER A 66 -1.83 -4.23 -9.70
C SER A 66 -1.23 -5.29 -10.63
N GLY A 67 -2.09 -6.07 -11.28
CA GLY A 67 -1.67 -7.13 -12.20
C GLY A 67 -1.09 -6.62 -13.52
N ASN A 68 -1.33 -5.35 -13.86
CA ASN A 68 -0.85 -4.72 -15.09
C ASN A 68 0.46 -3.95 -14.91
N ARG A 69 0.94 -3.78 -13.68
CA ARG A 69 2.24 -3.16 -13.39
C ARG A 69 3.31 -4.24 -13.25
N GLU A 70 4.27 -4.22 -14.15
CA GLU A 70 5.43 -5.13 -14.13
C GLU A 70 6.18 -5.06 -12.79
N THR A 71 6.18 -3.89 -12.15
CA THR A 71 6.89 -3.58 -10.90
C THR A 71 6.35 -4.33 -9.69
N SER A 72 5.03 -4.57 -9.57
CA SER A 72 4.43 -5.16 -8.35
C SER A 72 4.91 -6.61 -8.12
N PHE A 73 4.91 -7.46 -9.14
CA PHE A 73 5.42 -8.84 -9.01
C PHE A 73 6.93 -8.91 -8.88
N GLN A 74 7.67 -7.95 -9.45
CA GLN A 74 9.13 -7.84 -9.27
C GLN A 74 9.48 -7.49 -7.83
N LYS A 75 8.73 -6.60 -7.17
CA LYS A 75 8.92 -6.26 -5.77
C LYS A 75 8.64 -7.44 -4.84
N ILE A 76 7.54 -8.17 -5.07
CA ILE A 76 7.23 -9.38 -4.31
C ILE A 76 8.35 -10.42 -4.49
N LEU A 77 8.84 -10.61 -5.72
CA LEU A 77 9.99 -11.50 -5.98
C LEU A 77 11.23 -11.03 -5.23
N LEU A 78 11.55 -9.73 -5.25
CA LEU A 78 12.69 -9.18 -4.53
C LEU A 78 12.59 -9.43 -3.02
N GLY A 79 11.43 -9.13 -2.41
CA GLY A 79 11.17 -9.41 -1.00
C GLY A 79 11.31 -10.90 -0.67
N TYR A 80 10.82 -11.76 -1.57
CA TYR A 80 10.93 -13.21 -1.45
C TYR A 80 12.38 -13.70 -1.50
N LEU A 81 13.19 -13.18 -2.42
CA LEU A 81 14.63 -13.48 -2.53
C LEU A 81 15.39 -13.05 -1.28
N ILE A 82 15.13 -11.83 -0.78
CA ILE A 82 15.75 -11.33 0.46
C ILE A 82 15.33 -12.20 1.65
N SER A 83 14.06 -12.60 1.73
CA SER A 83 13.57 -13.48 2.80
C SER A 83 14.31 -14.81 2.81
N TRP A 84 14.46 -15.48 1.67
CA TRP A 84 15.21 -16.73 1.58
C TRP A 84 16.73 -16.54 1.81
N ALA A 85 17.29 -15.41 1.40
CA ALA A 85 18.69 -15.09 1.70
C ALA A 85 18.96 -14.94 3.21
N ILE A 86 17.94 -14.61 4.01
CA ILE A 86 18.03 -14.55 5.47
C ILE A 86 17.70 -15.90 6.10
N VAL A 87 16.67 -16.59 5.61
CA VAL A 87 16.22 -17.89 6.13
C VAL A 87 17.26 -18.99 5.93
N LEU A 88 17.94 -19.01 4.77
CA LEU A 88 18.96 -20.01 4.44
C LEU A 88 20.09 -20.08 5.49
N PRO A 89 20.83 -19.01 5.77
CA PRO A 89 21.84 -19.02 6.83
C PRO A 89 21.20 -19.15 8.21
N GLY A 90 20.00 -18.58 8.43
CA GLY A 90 19.25 -18.70 9.67
C GLY A 90 18.92 -20.14 10.05
N ALA A 91 18.70 -21.03 9.07
CA ALA A 91 18.44 -22.44 9.32
C ALA A 91 19.60 -23.19 10.01
N PHE A 92 20.82 -22.64 10.01
CA PHE A 92 21.98 -23.22 10.67
C PHE A 92 22.25 -22.63 12.07
N LEU A 93 21.48 -21.62 12.48
CA LEU A 93 21.56 -21.08 13.83
C LEU A 93 21.02 -22.08 14.87
N PRO A 94 21.37 -21.88 16.16
CA PRO A 94 20.84 -22.72 17.23
C PRO A 94 19.31 -22.77 17.27
N GLU A 95 18.77 -23.79 17.92
CA GLU A 95 17.34 -23.92 18.16
C GLU A 95 16.78 -22.67 18.86
N PHE A 96 15.56 -22.29 18.49
CA PHE A 96 14.84 -21.09 18.99
C PHE A 96 15.46 -19.73 18.62
N LEU A 97 16.57 -19.66 17.87
CA LEU A 97 17.31 -18.43 17.53
C LEU A 97 17.42 -18.24 16.01
N LYS A 98 16.31 -18.40 15.28
CA LYS A 98 16.28 -18.16 13.84
C LYS A 98 15.53 -16.84 13.56
N PRO A 99 16.05 -15.93 12.70
CA PRO A 99 15.52 -14.59 12.49
C PRO A 99 14.21 -14.60 11.67
N MET A 100 13.25 -15.46 12.06
CA MET A 100 11.99 -15.65 11.33
C MET A 100 11.04 -14.46 11.45
N LEU A 101 11.22 -13.58 12.43
CA LEU A 101 10.43 -12.35 12.60
C LEU A 101 10.60 -11.36 11.43
N ILE A 102 11.76 -11.36 10.77
CA ILE A 102 12.07 -10.39 9.71
C ILE A 102 11.30 -10.69 8.41
N VAL A 103 11.05 -11.98 8.12
CA VAL A 103 10.38 -12.43 6.89
C VAL A 103 9.00 -11.79 6.71
N PRO A 104 8.08 -11.88 7.68
CA PRO A 104 6.76 -11.28 7.53
C PRO A 104 6.80 -9.75 7.47
N ILE A 105 7.74 -9.10 8.16
CA ILE A 105 7.89 -7.63 8.09
C ILE A 105 8.29 -7.21 6.68
N LEU A 106 9.29 -7.87 6.09
CA LEU A 106 9.73 -7.59 4.72
C LEU A 106 8.65 -7.89 3.70
N MET A 107 8.02 -9.05 3.80
CA MET A 107 7.00 -9.46 2.84
C MET A 107 5.74 -8.60 2.91
N ALA A 108 5.39 -8.06 4.07
CA ALA A 108 4.31 -7.07 4.19
C ALA A 108 4.68 -5.74 3.54
N ALA A 109 5.94 -5.31 3.66
CA ALA A 109 6.41 -4.06 3.06
C ALA A 109 6.49 -4.13 1.52
N PHE A 110 6.85 -5.28 0.95
CA PHE A 110 6.92 -5.50 -0.51
C PHE A 110 5.60 -5.96 -1.15
N GLY A 111 4.68 -6.51 -0.36
CA GLY A 111 3.40 -7.03 -0.81
C GLY A 111 2.25 -6.55 0.09
N ASN A 112 1.63 -7.49 0.78
CA ASN A 112 0.61 -7.22 1.79
C ASN A 112 0.68 -8.21 2.96
N GLN A 113 -0.09 -7.95 4.02
CA GLN A 113 -0.10 -8.79 5.23
C GLN A 113 -0.50 -10.25 4.95
N GLY A 114 -1.43 -10.49 4.01
CA GLY A 114 -1.87 -11.84 3.65
C GLY A 114 -0.76 -12.67 2.98
N ILE A 115 0.00 -12.07 2.06
CA ILE A 115 1.16 -12.69 1.42
C ILE A 115 2.27 -12.92 2.45
N ALA A 116 2.53 -11.94 3.31
CA ALA A 116 3.53 -12.02 4.36
C ALA A 116 3.26 -13.15 5.34
N MET A 117 2.00 -13.31 5.77
CA MET A 117 1.58 -14.39 6.64
C MET A 117 1.73 -15.77 5.98
N CYS A 118 1.30 -15.89 4.72
CA CYS A 118 1.41 -17.13 3.95
C CYS A 118 2.88 -17.57 3.82
N ILE A 119 3.75 -16.68 3.37
CA ILE A 119 5.18 -16.97 3.16
C ILE A 119 5.88 -17.22 4.50
N GLY A 120 5.60 -16.43 5.54
CA GLY A 120 6.22 -16.60 6.85
C GLY A 120 5.89 -17.96 7.48
N ILE A 121 4.62 -18.36 7.50
CA ILE A 121 4.19 -19.66 8.02
C ILE A 121 4.84 -20.80 7.22
N PHE A 122 4.91 -20.66 5.91
CA PHE A 122 5.54 -21.70 5.08
C PHE A 122 7.04 -21.82 5.34
N CYS A 123 7.79 -20.72 5.31
CA CYS A 123 9.23 -20.75 5.59
C CYS A 123 9.52 -21.39 6.95
N ASN A 124 8.72 -21.04 7.97
CA ASN A 124 8.84 -21.65 9.29
C ASN A 124 8.56 -23.15 9.26
N SER A 125 7.46 -23.55 8.61
CA SER A 125 7.07 -24.97 8.56
C SER A 125 8.10 -25.82 7.84
N ILE A 126 8.56 -25.40 6.64
CA ILE A 126 9.50 -26.20 5.86
C ILE A 126 10.88 -26.29 6.53
N VAL A 127 11.36 -25.18 7.10
CA VAL A 127 12.63 -25.18 7.83
C VAL A 127 12.55 -26.08 9.08
N CYS A 128 11.49 -25.97 9.88
CA CYS A 128 11.32 -26.83 11.06
C CYS A 128 11.18 -28.31 10.68
N LEU A 129 10.48 -28.64 9.60
CA LEU A 129 10.36 -30.02 9.10
C LEU A 129 11.72 -30.57 8.67
N ILE A 130 12.50 -29.87 7.88
CA ILE A 130 13.82 -30.31 7.42
C ILE A 130 14.78 -30.47 8.60
N LEU A 131 14.72 -29.56 9.58
CA LEU A 131 15.59 -29.63 10.75
C LEU A 131 15.18 -30.70 11.75
N GLY A 132 13.93 -31.16 11.71
CA GLY A 132 13.34 -32.02 12.74
C GLY A 132 13.13 -31.28 14.05
N SER A 133 12.80 -30.01 13.96
CA SER A 133 12.59 -29.13 15.11
C SER A 133 11.40 -29.55 15.99
N SER A 134 11.42 -29.15 17.26
CA SER A 134 10.31 -29.40 18.18
C SER A 134 9.04 -28.65 17.77
N VAL A 135 7.87 -29.16 18.18
CA VAL A 135 6.59 -28.50 17.95
C VAL A 135 6.56 -27.10 18.58
N GLN A 136 7.21 -26.97 19.75
CA GLN A 136 7.33 -25.71 20.47
C GLN A 136 8.12 -24.67 19.65
N GLU A 137 9.19 -25.09 18.97
CA GLU A 137 9.96 -24.21 18.08
C GLU A 137 9.13 -23.73 16.89
N LEU A 138 8.35 -24.62 16.28
CA LEU A 138 7.43 -24.25 15.19
C LEU A 138 6.37 -23.25 15.68
N ILE A 139 5.78 -23.47 16.85
CA ILE A 139 4.78 -22.56 17.42
C ILE A 139 5.41 -21.18 17.68
N LEU A 140 6.64 -21.14 18.22
CA LEU A 140 7.37 -19.87 18.41
C LEU A 140 7.47 -19.09 17.11
N TYR A 141 7.92 -19.72 16.02
CA TYR A 141 8.09 -19.02 14.74
C TYR A 141 6.76 -18.63 14.07
N CYS A 142 5.71 -19.41 14.29
CA CYS A 142 4.36 -19.00 13.87
C CYS A 142 3.88 -17.76 14.64
N LEU A 143 4.11 -17.69 15.94
CA LEU A 143 3.82 -16.49 16.74
C LEU A 143 4.66 -15.30 16.27
N MET A 144 5.97 -15.49 16.02
CA MET A 144 6.83 -14.44 15.46
C MET A 144 6.30 -13.94 14.11
N THR A 145 5.75 -14.81 13.26
CA THR A 145 5.13 -14.41 12.00
C THR A 145 3.89 -13.56 12.23
N LEU A 146 3.02 -13.92 13.15
CA LEU A 146 1.83 -13.13 13.49
C LEU A 146 2.22 -11.73 14.00
N PHE A 147 3.14 -11.67 14.98
CA PHE A 147 3.64 -10.39 15.49
C PHE A 147 4.32 -9.56 14.40
N GLY A 148 5.10 -10.18 13.54
CA GLY A 148 5.75 -9.50 12.41
C GLY A 148 4.76 -8.87 11.44
N CYS A 149 3.67 -9.57 11.09
CA CYS A 149 2.58 -9.02 10.27
C CYS A 149 1.86 -7.85 10.96
N MET A 150 1.58 -7.97 12.27
CA MET A 150 0.95 -6.89 13.04
C MET A 150 1.85 -5.66 13.13
N LEU A 151 3.14 -5.86 13.42
CA LEU A 151 4.12 -4.78 13.48
C LEU A 151 4.28 -4.07 12.14
N ALA A 152 4.34 -4.81 11.04
CA ALA A 152 4.43 -4.24 9.69
C ALA A 152 3.24 -3.32 9.38
N GLY A 153 2.01 -3.77 9.67
CA GLY A 153 0.81 -2.93 9.48
C GLY A 153 0.81 -1.67 10.36
N ALA A 154 1.29 -1.80 11.59
CA ALA A 154 1.39 -0.66 12.49
C ALA A 154 2.53 0.31 12.09
N MET A 155 3.65 -0.18 11.54
CA MET A 155 4.74 0.63 11.01
C MET A 155 4.32 1.44 9.78
N GLU A 156 3.45 0.91 8.94
CA GLU A 156 2.92 1.61 7.76
C GLU A 156 2.02 2.79 8.16
N SER A 157 1.24 2.66 9.23
CA SER A 157 0.29 3.68 9.69
C SER A 157 0.90 4.79 10.57
N SER A 158 2.11 4.62 11.10
CA SER A 158 2.68 5.52 12.11
C SER A 158 4.09 6.00 11.77
N LYS A 159 4.29 7.34 11.85
CA LYS A 159 5.61 7.98 11.67
C LYS A 159 6.59 7.72 12.85
N LYS A 160 6.15 7.13 13.97
CA LYS A 160 7.01 6.90 15.17
C LYS A 160 7.58 5.49 15.20
N GLN A 161 8.73 5.28 14.58
CA GLN A 161 9.40 3.98 14.48
C GLN A 161 10.01 3.44 15.79
N SER A 162 10.25 4.27 16.79
CA SER A 162 11.02 3.90 17.99
C SER A 162 10.37 2.80 18.84
N TRP A 163 9.04 2.79 18.96
CA TRP A 163 8.31 1.79 19.74
C TRP A 163 8.36 0.38 19.11
N TYR A 164 8.35 0.30 17.80
CA TYR A 164 8.39 -1.00 17.11
C TYR A 164 9.73 -1.68 17.27
N GLN A 165 10.82 -0.90 17.29
CA GLN A 165 12.17 -1.39 17.54
C GLN A 165 12.28 -2.04 18.92
N LEU A 166 11.70 -1.40 19.94
CA LEU A 166 11.67 -1.91 21.30
C LEU A 166 10.85 -3.21 21.40
N ILE A 167 9.68 -3.28 20.74
CA ILE A 167 8.85 -4.47 20.71
C ILE A 167 9.61 -5.64 20.04
N ILE A 168 10.26 -5.41 18.89
CA ILE A 168 11.07 -6.42 18.21
C ILE A 168 12.15 -6.96 19.13
N LEU A 169 12.89 -6.09 19.80
CA LEU A 169 13.94 -6.47 20.72
C LEU A 169 13.38 -7.28 21.91
N CYS A 170 12.25 -6.87 22.49
CA CYS A 170 11.59 -7.61 23.56
C CYS A 170 11.12 -9.00 23.12
N LEU A 171 10.48 -9.11 21.94
CA LEU A 171 10.01 -10.39 21.42
C LEU A 171 11.17 -11.36 21.16
N SER A 172 12.22 -10.91 20.49
CA SER A 172 13.40 -11.74 20.19
C SER A 172 14.16 -12.14 21.45
N THR A 173 14.10 -11.34 22.53
CA THR A 173 14.82 -11.64 23.78
C THR A 173 14.03 -12.57 24.71
N ILE A 174 12.71 -12.40 24.80
CA ILE A 174 11.88 -13.04 25.84
C ILE A 174 11.30 -14.36 25.34
N LEU A 175 10.81 -14.41 24.08
CA LEU A 175 10.10 -15.61 23.61
C LEU A 175 11.00 -16.84 23.45
N PRO A 176 12.21 -16.79 22.87
CA PRO A 176 13.07 -17.96 22.72
C PRO A 176 13.37 -18.71 24.03
N PRO A 177 13.80 -18.03 25.12
CA PRO A 177 14.02 -18.71 26.40
C PRO A 177 12.76 -19.34 27.02
N ILE A 178 11.59 -18.71 26.84
CA ILE A 178 10.32 -19.26 27.34
C ILE A 178 10.01 -20.57 26.60
N PHE A 179 10.09 -20.58 25.27
CA PHE A 179 9.81 -21.78 24.48
C PHE A 179 10.86 -22.87 24.66
N TYR A 180 12.12 -22.51 24.90
CA TYR A 180 13.16 -23.44 25.29
C TYR A 180 12.82 -24.10 26.61
N TYR A 181 12.41 -23.31 27.63
CA TYR A 181 11.99 -23.85 28.93
C TYR A 181 10.79 -24.81 28.79
N LEU A 182 9.79 -24.46 27.95
CA LEU A 182 8.64 -25.35 27.72
C LEU A 182 9.03 -26.68 27.04
N THR A 183 10.18 -26.73 26.36
CA THR A 183 10.65 -27.91 25.68
C THR A 183 11.54 -28.79 26.57
N TYR A 184 12.48 -28.17 27.29
CA TYR A 184 13.54 -28.88 28.00
C TYR A 184 13.44 -28.77 29.53
N TYR A 185 12.51 -27.92 30.04
CA TYR A 185 12.36 -27.61 31.47
C TYR A 185 13.62 -27.05 32.13
N GLU A 186 14.50 -26.44 31.33
CA GLU A 186 15.77 -25.85 31.78
C GLU A 186 15.84 -24.37 31.33
N VAL A 187 16.44 -23.51 32.17
CA VAL A 187 16.70 -22.13 31.83
C VAL A 187 18.12 -21.98 31.31
N LYS A 188 18.25 -21.57 30.05
CA LYS A 188 19.55 -21.38 29.40
C LYS A 188 19.83 -19.87 29.22
N MET A 189 20.65 -19.29 30.12
CA MET A 189 20.95 -17.85 30.11
C MET A 189 21.57 -17.35 28.80
N SER A 190 22.30 -18.19 28.07
CA SER A 190 22.86 -17.83 26.77
C SER A 190 21.79 -17.48 25.74
N LEU A 191 20.56 -18.01 25.82
CA LEU A 191 19.48 -17.69 24.90
C LEU A 191 18.99 -16.25 25.06
N PHE A 192 19.02 -15.69 26.26
CA PHE A 192 18.72 -14.28 26.46
C PHE A 192 19.75 -13.38 25.76
N ILE A 193 21.04 -13.70 25.89
CA ILE A 193 22.12 -12.93 25.26
C ILE A 193 22.00 -13.03 23.73
N TYR A 194 21.81 -14.21 23.19
CA TYR A 194 21.66 -14.42 21.76
C TYR A 194 20.36 -13.79 21.23
N GLY A 195 19.27 -13.84 21.99
CA GLY A 195 18.00 -13.16 21.64
C GLY A 195 18.15 -11.65 21.57
N VAL A 196 18.92 -11.04 22.47
CA VAL A 196 19.26 -9.59 22.39
C VAL A 196 20.07 -9.30 21.13
N ILE A 197 21.06 -10.14 20.82
CA ILE A 197 21.91 -9.95 19.63
C ILE A 197 21.05 -10.11 18.36
N GLU A 198 20.22 -11.12 18.28
CA GLU A 198 19.31 -11.35 17.16
C GLU A 198 18.35 -10.19 16.97
N GLY A 199 17.67 -9.76 18.05
CA GLY A 199 16.77 -8.62 18.03
C GLY A 199 17.45 -7.32 17.61
N ALA A 200 18.68 -7.06 18.11
CA ALA A 200 19.47 -5.91 17.72
C ALA A 200 19.84 -5.94 16.23
N LEU A 201 20.24 -7.10 15.71
CA LEU A 201 20.55 -7.27 14.28
C LEU A 201 19.31 -7.04 13.41
N ILE A 202 18.15 -7.55 13.80
CA ILE A 202 16.87 -7.31 13.10
C ILE A 202 16.54 -5.82 13.11
N VAL A 203 16.66 -5.14 14.25
CA VAL A 203 16.40 -3.71 14.38
C VAL A 203 17.36 -2.90 13.50
N ILE A 204 18.66 -3.18 13.54
CA ILE A 204 19.65 -2.49 12.69
C ILE A 204 19.32 -2.69 11.22
N PHE A 205 19.00 -3.92 10.81
CA PHE A 205 18.63 -4.21 9.44
C PHE A 205 17.37 -3.42 9.01
N LEU A 206 16.35 -3.36 9.86
CA LEU A 206 15.12 -2.61 9.57
C LEU A 206 15.37 -1.10 9.52
N ILE A 207 16.20 -0.53 10.41
CA ILE A 207 16.57 0.89 10.36
C ILE A 207 17.24 1.24 9.02
N MET A 208 18.07 0.33 8.50
CA MET A 208 18.79 0.57 7.24
C MET A 208 17.96 0.31 5.98
N SER A 209 17.06 -0.67 6.01
CA SER A 209 16.31 -1.14 4.83
C SER A 209 14.90 -0.56 4.74
N TYR A 210 14.18 -0.46 5.83
CA TYR A 210 12.77 -0.06 5.85
C TYR A 210 12.51 1.34 5.27
N PRO A 211 13.29 2.39 5.61
CA PRO A 211 13.11 3.71 5.00
C PRO A 211 13.29 3.71 3.48
N LYS A 212 14.22 2.87 2.98
CA LYS A 212 14.44 2.74 1.53
C LYS A 212 13.27 2.04 0.84
N ILE A 213 12.70 1.01 1.48
CA ILE A 213 11.53 0.29 0.96
C ILE A 213 10.32 1.22 0.92
N VAL A 214 10.09 2.00 1.99
CA VAL A 214 9.01 2.99 2.06
C VAL A 214 9.22 4.09 1.01
N ALA A 215 10.42 4.63 0.87
CA ALA A 215 10.72 5.65 -0.13
C ALA A 215 10.48 5.15 -1.57
N VAL A 216 10.79 3.88 -1.87
CA VAL A 216 10.48 3.27 -3.17
C VAL A 216 8.97 3.13 -3.36
N LYS A 217 8.22 2.77 -2.31
CA LYS A 217 6.76 2.68 -2.34
C LYS A 217 6.11 4.06 -2.55
N GLU A 218 6.59 5.08 -1.84
CA GLU A 218 6.14 6.47 -2.00
C GLU A 218 6.46 7.01 -3.41
N ALA A 219 7.66 6.78 -3.92
CA ALA A 219 8.04 7.18 -5.28
C ALA A 219 7.13 6.55 -6.33
N GLU A 220 6.78 5.26 -6.17
CA GLU A 220 5.87 4.57 -7.10
C GLU A 220 4.45 5.13 -7.04
N ILE A 221 3.97 5.53 -5.87
CA ILE A 221 2.66 6.20 -5.73
C ILE A 221 2.70 7.53 -6.48
N VAL A 222 3.76 8.31 -6.32
CA VAL A 222 3.97 9.59 -7.01
C VAL A 222 4.01 9.40 -8.53
N ASP A 223 4.81 8.45 -9.03
CA ASP A 223 4.86 8.14 -10.46
C ASP A 223 3.49 7.69 -10.97
N THR A 224 2.74 6.94 -10.15
CA THR A 224 1.37 6.55 -10.48
C THR A 224 0.44 7.73 -10.62
N LEU A 225 0.51 8.69 -9.68
CA LEU A 225 -0.34 9.88 -9.71
C LEU A 225 -0.07 10.74 -10.95
N GLU A 226 1.18 10.81 -11.41
CA GLU A 226 1.55 11.50 -12.63
C GLU A 226 1.09 10.74 -13.89
N ASP A 227 1.31 9.42 -13.93
CA ASP A 227 0.93 8.56 -15.06
C ASP A 227 -0.57 8.58 -15.34
N ILE A 228 -1.41 8.54 -14.29
CA ILE A 228 -2.87 8.49 -14.48
C ILE A 228 -3.44 9.80 -15.02
N ILE A 229 -2.78 10.95 -14.78
CA ILE A 229 -3.21 12.25 -15.33
C ILE A 229 -2.67 12.50 -16.74
N ASP A 230 -1.74 11.68 -17.25
CA ASP A 230 -1.20 11.85 -18.60
C ASP A 230 -2.31 11.74 -19.65
N GLU A 231 -2.24 12.60 -20.68
CA GLU A 231 -3.23 12.60 -21.78
C GLU A 231 -3.26 11.29 -22.58
N ALA A 232 -2.16 10.52 -22.54
CA ALA A 232 -2.08 9.22 -23.18
C ALA A 232 -2.78 8.11 -22.38
N TYR A 233 -3.13 8.34 -21.10
CA TYR A 233 -3.77 7.33 -20.28
C TYR A 233 -5.13 6.91 -20.84
N PRO A 234 -5.44 5.61 -20.92
CA PRO A 234 -6.65 5.13 -21.60
C PRO A 234 -7.96 5.75 -21.09
N LEU A 235 -8.10 5.85 -19.76
CA LEU A 235 -9.31 6.39 -19.14
C LEU A 235 -9.52 7.89 -19.46
N ASN A 236 -8.44 8.66 -19.64
CA ASN A 236 -8.50 10.07 -20.05
C ASN A 236 -9.05 10.21 -21.45
N ARG A 237 -8.67 9.30 -22.36
CA ARG A 237 -9.23 9.25 -23.72
C ARG A 237 -10.70 8.87 -23.72
N ASP A 238 -11.12 7.98 -22.83
CA ASP A 238 -12.51 7.57 -22.74
C ASP A 238 -13.37 8.69 -22.15
N LEU A 239 -12.89 9.43 -21.13
CA LEU A 239 -13.55 10.63 -20.63
C LEU A 239 -13.67 11.72 -21.73
N TYR A 240 -12.59 11.95 -22.51
CA TYR A 240 -12.62 12.90 -23.62
C TYR A 240 -13.62 12.52 -24.71
N LYS A 241 -13.73 11.22 -25.05
CA LYS A 241 -14.72 10.73 -26.01
C LYS A 241 -16.15 10.84 -25.50
N PHE A 242 -16.34 10.58 -24.20
CA PHE A 242 -17.65 10.68 -23.56
C PHE A 242 -18.16 12.12 -23.55
N SER A 243 -17.34 13.04 -23.04
CA SER A 243 -17.70 14.47 -22.96
C SER A 243 -16.46 15.37 -22.94
N LYS A 244 -16.31 16.19 -23.97
CA LYS A 244 -15.23 17.20 -24.03
C LYS A 244 -15.38 18.25 -22.94
N ALA A 245 -16.61 18.58 -22.52
CA ALA A 245 -16.88 19.55 -21.47
C ALA A 245 -16.41 19.01 -20.12
N ASP A 246 -16.81 17.78 -19.77
CA ASP A 246 -16.40 17.14 -18.51
C ASP A 246 -14.87 16.90 -18.47
N TYR A 247 -14.25 16.56 -19.59
CA TYR A 247 -12.79 16.46 -19.68
C TYR A 247 -12.10 17.80 -19.41
N LYS A 248 -12.60 18.90 -19.99
CA LYS A 248 -12.06 20.25 -19.74
C LYS A 248 -12.26 20.65 -18.27
N HIS A 249 -13.44 20.37 -17.71
CA HIS A 249 -13.73 20.59 -16.30
C HIS A 249 -12.75 19.81 -15.42
N ALA A 250 -12.58 18.51 -15.63
CA ALA A 250 -11.64 17.65 -14.90
C ALA A 250 -10.20 18.19 -14.96
N LYS A 251 -9.72 18.60 -16.14
CA LYS A 251 -8.39 19.17 -16.32
C LYS A 251 -8.21 20.52 -15.56
N ARG A 252 -9.27 21.31 -15.49
CA ARG A 252 -9.29 22.58 -14.76
C ARG A 252 -9.26 22.33 -13.24
N VAL A 253 -10.13 21.43 -12.74
CA VAL A 253 -10.15 21.04 -11.32
C VAL A 253 -8.79 20.48 -10.90
N SER A 254 -8.22 19.58 -11.66
CA SER A 254 -6.88 19.01 -11.43
C SER A 254 -5.81 20.11 -11.23
N ARG A 255 -5.72 21.02 -12.19
CA ARG A 255 -4.69 22.08 -12.18
C ARG A 255 -4.86 23.07 -11.01
N VAL A 256 -6.09 23.51 -10.75
CA VAL A 256 -6.36 24.49 -9.69
C VAL A 256 -6.21 23.85 -8.31
N SER A 257 -6.69 22.62 -8.12
CA SER A 257 -6.52 21.88 -6.85
C SER A 257 -5.04 21.66 -6.51
N ALA A 258 -4.21 21.30 -7.49
CA ALA A 258 -2.76 21.17 -7.29
C ALA A 258 -2.11 22.48 -6.82
N LYS A 259 -2.49 23.61 -7.43
CA LYS A 259 -1.96 24.92 -7.03
C LYS A 259 -2.43 25.30 -5.61
N CYS A 260 -3.70 25.07 -5.27
CA CYS A 260 -4.22 25.28 -3.92
C CYS A 260 -3.49 24.42 -2.87
N ALA A 261 -3.21 23.16 -3.19
CA ALA A 261 -2.49 22.25 -2.31
C ALA A 261 -1.07 22.76 -2.00
N LYS A 262 -0.33 23.22 -3.01
CA LYS A 262 1.01 23.82 -2.83
C LYS A 262 1.01 25.00 -1.87
N LEU A 263 0.00 25.83 -1.90
CA LEU A 263 -0.09 27.04 -1.02
C LEU A 263 -0.21 26.69 0.46
N VAL A 264 -0.78 25.52 0.77
CA VAL A 264 -1.01 25.07 2.15
C VAL A 264 -0.12 23.90 2.57
N ASN A 265 0.89 23.55 1.75
CA ASN A 265 1.79 22.43 1.95
C ASN A 265 1.06 21.07 2.08
N ALA A 266 -0.02 20.88 1.31
CA ALA A 266 -0.69 19.60 1.11
C ALA A 266 -0.12 18.88 -0.13
N ASP A 267 -0.51 17.63 -0.37
CA ASP A 267 -0.05 16.85 -1.50
C ASP A 267 -0.66 17.33 -2.83
N ASP A 268 0.14 18.06 -3.60
CA ASP A 268 -0.29 18.66 -4.87
C ASP A 268 -0.52 17.63 -5.97
N LYS A 269 0.25 16.51 -5.98
CA LYS A 269 0.09 15.44 -6.97
C LYS A 269 -1.18 14.62 -6.70
N LEU A 270 -1.46 14.35 -5.43
CA LEU A 270 -2.70 13.71 -5.03
C LEU A 270 -3.90 14.58 -5.38
N CYS A 271 -3.85 15.88 -5.08
CA CYS A 271 -4.91 16.83 -5.44
C CYS A 271 -5.11 16.93 -6.96
N ALA A 272 -4.03 16.89 -7.75
CA ALA A 272 -4.10 16.88 -9.20
C ALA A 272 -4.82 15.63 -9.73
N ALA A 273 -4.41 14.45 -9.28
CA ALA A 273 -4.99 13.18 -9.72
C ALA A 273 -6.43 13.01 -9.24
N ALA A 274 -6.69 13.23 -7.96
CA ALA A 274 -8.03 13.12 -7.40
C ALA A 274 -8.98 14.15 -8.03
N GLY A 275 -8.53 15.40 -8.21
CA GLY A 275 -9.30 16.45 -8.86
C GLY A 275 -9.66 16.13 -10.32
N PHE A 276 -8.75 15.49 -11.06
CA PHE A 276 -9.05 15.06 -12.43
C PHE A 276 -10.13 13.98 -12.47
N TYR A 277 -10.09 13.02 -11.55
CA TYR A 277 -10.99 11.89 -11.52
C TYR A 277 -12.18 12.04 -10.56
N TYR A 278 -12.35 13.21 -9.93
CA TYR A 278 -13.37 13.44 -8.90
C TYR A 278 -14.78 13.08 -9.35
N ARG A 279 -15.10 13.29 -10.63
CA ARG A 279 -16.40 13.02 -11.24
C ARG A 279 -16.40 11.85 -12.21
N ILE A 280 -15.40 10.98 -12.19
CA ILE A 280 -15.22 9.94 -13.21
C ILE A 280 -16.41 8.95 -13.28
N GLY A 281 -17.18 8.83 -12.23
CA GLY A 281 -18.38 7.99 -12.21
C GLY A 281 -19.46 8.39 -13.19
N ILE A 282 -19.39 9.57 -13.81
CA ILE A 282 -20.32 10.01 -14.87
C ILE A 282 -20.21 9.14 -16.15
N LEU A 283 -19.13 8.40 -16.32
CA LEU A 283 -18.96 7.49 -17.46
C LEU A 283 -19.99 6.35 -17.47
N GLU A 284 -20.65 6.09 -16.35
CA GLU A 284 -21.63 5.03 -16.22
C GLU A 284 -22.94 5.53 -15.63
N VAL A 285 -24.03 4.85 -15.96
CA VAL A 285 -25.37 5.21 -15.47
C VAL A 285 -25.53 4.79 -14.01
N GLY A 286 -26.03 5.67 -13.15
CA GLY A 286 -26.30 5.39 -11.74
C GLY A 286 -25.61 6.37 -10.79
N SER A 287 -25.21 5.90 -9.62
CA SER A 287 -24.52 6.70 -8.60
C SER A 287 -23.12 7.06 -9.06
N ILE A 288 -22.82 8.38 -9.13
CA ILE A 288 -21.49 8.88 -9.51
C ILE A 288 -20.42 8.36 -8.53
N VAL A 289 -20.73 8.31 -7.24
CA VAL A 289 -19.81 7.87 -6.20
C VAL A 289 -19.46 6.39 -6.37
N GLU A 290 -20.48 5.52 -6.43
CA GLU A 290 -20.27 4.07 -6.54
C GLU A 290 -19.57 3.69 -7.86
N ASN A 291 -19.99 4.28 -8.95
CA ASN A 291 -19.34 4.09 -10.26
C ASN A 291 -17.91 4.60 -10.25
N GLY A 292 -17.66 5.78 -9.66
CA GLY A 292 -16.34 6.36 -9.55
C GLY A 292 -15.37 5.47 -8.75
N ILE A 293 -15.82 4.97 -7.59
CA ILE A 293 -15.04 4.02 -6.77
C ILE A 293 -14.74 2.76 -7.58
N ARG A 294 -15.74 2.18 -8.25
CA ARG A 294 -15.58 0.97 -9.03
C ARG A 294 -14.61 1.14 -10.21
N ILE A 295 -14.71 2.25 -10.94
CA ILE A 295 -13.79 2.58 -12.04
C ILE A 295 -12.37 2.75 -11.49
N ALA A 296 -12.17 3.54 -10.44
CA ALA A 296 -10.87 3.79 -9.83
C ALA A 296 -10.22 2.50 -9.28
N GLN A 297 -11.01 1.62 -8.65
CA GLN A 297 -10.56 0.29 -8.23
C GLN A 297 -10.20 -0.59 -9.42
N ASN A 298 -10.96 -0.53 -10.52
CA ASN A 298 -10.70 -1.30 -11.74
C ASN A 298 -9.39 -0.89 -12.41
N GLU A 299 -9.05 0.38 -12.33
CA GLU A 299 -7.80 0.95 -12.84
C GLU A 299 -6.64 0.86 -11.83
N CYS A 300 -6.85 0.27 -10.66
CA CYS A 300 -5.86 0.15 -9.60
C CYS A 300 -5.29 1.50 -9.14
N PHE A 301 -6.14 2.49 -8.97
CA PHE A 301 -5.73 3.81 -8.47
C PHE A 301 -5.26 3.70 -7.01
N PRO A 302 -4.38 4.60 -6.56
CA PRO A 302 -3.99 4.70 -5.15
C PRO A 302 -5.21 4.87 -4.23
N GLU A 303 -5.15 4.26 -3.04
CA GLU A 303 -6.27 4.28 -2.08
C GLU A 303 -6.70 5.69 -1.69
N ASP A 304 -5.75 6.64 -1.60
CA ASP A 304 -6.05 8.03 -1.30
C ASP A 304 -6.88 8.71 -2.39
N VAL A 305 -6.63 8.40 -3.67
CA VAL A 305 -7.44 8.88 -4.79
C VAL A 305 -8.85 8.30 -4.71
N ILE A 306 -8.97 6.99 -4.44
CA ILE A 306 -10.27 6.31 -4.30
C ILE A 306 -11.06 6.89 -3.13
N ARG A 307 -10.40 7.17 -2.00
CA ARG A 307 -11.00 7.83 -0.84
C ARG A 307 -11.58 9.19 -1.21
N ILE A 308 -10.82 10.06 -1.87
CA ILE A 308 -11.29 11.38 -2.28
C ILE A 308 -12.48 11.27 -3.25
N ILE A 309 -12.44 10.31 -4.19
CA ILE A 309 -13.60 10.05 -5.09
C ILE A 309 -14.83 9.60 -4.30
N SER A 310 -14.66 8.80 -3.24
CA SER A 310 -15.77 8.36 -2.39
C SER A 310 -16.46 9.48 -1.61
N GLU A 311 -15.75 10.58 -1.40
CA GLU A 311 -16.21 11.79 -0.70
C GLU A 311 -16.83 12.84 -1.66
N TYR A 312 -17.18 12.44 -2.89
CA TYR A 312 -17.72 13.31 -3.92
C TYR A 312 -18.95 14.09 -3.41
N ASN A 313 -18.91 15.41 -3.54
CA ASN A 313 -19.92 16.38 -3.09
C ASN A 313 -20.27 16.32 -1.58
N GLY A 314 -19.61 15.49 -0.77
CA GLY A 314 -19.96 15.31 0.64
C GLY A 314 -21.34 14.63 0.86
N GLU A 315 -21.92 14.02 -0.17
CA GLU A 315 -23.27 13.44 -0.12
C GLU A 315 -23.35 12.21 0.77
N GLN A 316 -22.39 11.29 0.65
CA GLN A 316 -22.33 10.06 1.43
C GLN A 316 -21.34 10.18 2.59
N VAL A 317 -20.18 10.75 2.33
CA VAL A 317 -19.11 10.96 3.31
C VAL A 317 -18.54 12.36 3.14
N LEU A 318 -18.37 13.09 4.26
CA LEU A 318 -17.76 14.42 4.26
C LEU A 318 -16.25 14.33 3.98
N PRO A 319 -15.64 15.38 3.39
CA PRO A 319 -14.20 15.47 3.20
C PRO A 319 -13.42 15.17 4.49
N SER A 320 -12.55 14.15 4.45
CA SER A 320 -11.82 13.63 5.61
C SER A 320 -10.35 14.06 5.66
N SER A 321 -9.85 14.69 4.59
CA SER A 321 -8.47 15.19 4.51
C SER A 321 -8.42 16.60 3.91
N ILE A 322 -7.28 17.27 4.08
CA ILE A 322 -7.04 18.61 3.51
C ILE A 322 -7.16 18.55 1.97
N GLU A 323 -6.62 17.51 1.36
CA GLU A 323 -6.66 17.30 -0.08
C GLU A 323 -8.08 17.10 -0.59
N SER A 324 -8.89 16.31 0.13
CA SER A 324 -10.29 16.11 -0.21
C SER A 324 -11.09 17.42 -0.10
N ALA A 325 -10.86 18.20 0.94
CA ALA A 325 -11.49 19.50 1.10
C ALA A 325 -11.12 20.47 -0.04
N ILE A 326 -9.85 20.50 -0.45
CA ILE A 326 -9.38 21.31 -1.58
C ILE A 326 -10.07 20.92 -2.87
N VAL A 327 -10.09 19.62 -3.20
CA VAL A 327 -10.72 19.12 -4.43
C VAL A 327 -12.21 19.43 -4.44
N HIS A 328 -12.91 19.23 -3.32
CA HIS A 328 -14.33 19.57 -3.19
C HIS A 328 -14.60 21.06 -3.39
N MET A 329 -13.80 21.95 -2.76
CA MET A 329 -13.94 23.40 -2.92
C MET A 329 -13.77 23.83 -4.37
N VAL A 330 -12.74 23.30 -5.04
CA VAL A 330 -12.39 23.68 -6.41
C VAL A 330 -13.42 23.16 -7.40
N ASP A 331 -13.84 21.88 -7.30
CA ASP A 331 -14.87 21.30 -8.16
C ASP A 331 -16.20 22.06 -8.04
N GLY A 332 -16.67 22.26 -6.80
CA GLY A 332 -17.92 22.96 -6.56
C GLY A 332 -17.91 24.41 -7.03
N LEU A 333 -16.76 25.10 -6.89
CA LEU A 333 -16.60 26.47 -7.38
C LEU A 333 -16.61 26.53 -8.90
N ILE A 334 -15.79 25.71 -9.58
CA ILE A 334 -15.72 25.68 -11.04
C ILE A 334 -17.09 25.33 -11.63
N LYS A 335 -17.79 24.37 -11.05
CA LYS A 335 -19.14 23.97 -11.45
C LYS A 335 -20.12 25.15 -11.35
N LYS A 336 -20.07 25.94 -10.27
CA LYS A 336 -20.91 27.15 -10.13
C LYS A 336 -20.57 28.21 -11.19
N ILE A 337 -19.29 28.46 -11.44
CA ILE A 337 -18.84 29.40 -12.47
C ILE A 337 -19.34 28.97 -13.85
N GLU A 338 -19.19 27.69 -14.22
CA GLU A 338 -19.65 27.15 -15.50
C GLU A 338 -21.18 27.33 -15.71
N VAL A 339 -21.96 27.18 -14.65
CA VAL A 339 -23.41 27.42 -14.70
C VAL A 339 -23.71 28.92 -14.94
N PHE A 340 -23.01 29.82 -14.25
CA PHE A 340 -23.19 31.26 -14.44
C PHE A 340 -22.78 31.70 -15.85
N ASP A 341 -21.65 31.22 -16.38
CA ASP A 341 -21.21 31.54 -17.75
C ASP A 341 -22.22 31.07 -18.80
N SER A 342 -22.87 29.93 -18.58
CA SER A 342 -23.86 29.37 -19.50
C SER A 342 -25.21 30.10 -19.47
N THR A 343 -25.58 30.72 -18.34
CA THR A 343 -26.92 31.34 -18.12
C THR A 343 -26.94 32.85 -18.35
N THR A 344 -25.78 33.53 -18.22
CA THR A 344 -25.68 34.99 -18.32
C THR A 344 -24.98 35.41 -19.61
N MET A 345 -25.74 35.49 -20.70
CA MET A 345 -25.24 36.01 -21.98
C MET A 345 -24.89 37.51 -22.00
N SER A 346 -25.11 38.28 -20.93
CA SER A 346 -24.95 39.74 -21.02
C SER A 346 -24.90 40.56 -19.73
N SER A 347 -24.68 39.99 -18.56
CA SER A 347 -24.51 40.83 -17.35
C SER A 347 -23.13 40.61 -16.74
N GLU A 348 -22.49 41.72 -16.40
CA GLU A 348 -21.25 41.76 -15.61
C GLU A 348 -21.50 41.11 -14.22
N TRP A 349 -21.39 39.79 -14.10
CA TRP A 349 -21.41 39.14 -12.80
C TRP A 349 -20.01 39.25 -12.16
N ASN A 350 -20.01 39.57 -10.87
CA ASN A 350 -18.76 39.70 -10.13
C ASN A 350 -18.27 38.30 -9.69
N GLN A 351 -17.25 37.79 -10.36
CA GLN A 351 -16.62 36.48 -10.07
C GLN A 351 -16.19 36.37 -8.61
N ASP A 352 -15.60 37.42 -8.06
CA ASP A 352 -15.13 37.44 -6.67
C ASP A 352 -16.29 37.20 -5.70
N MET A 353 -17.43 37.83 -5.94
CA MET A 353 -18.63 37.65 -5.11
C MET A 353 -19.13 36.22 -5.13
N VAL A 354 -19.14 35.56 -6.29
CA VAL A 354 -19.56 34.18 -6.44
C VAL A 354 -18.58 33.23 -5.70
N ILE A 355 -17.27 33.51 -5.78
CA ILE A 355 -16.25 32.74 -5.07
C ILE A 355 -16.44 32.88 -3.56
N TYR A 356 -16.54 34.13 -3.06
CA TYR A 356 -16.73 34.37 -1.62
C TYR A 356 -18.00 33.72 -1.10
N GLN A 357 -19.13 33.89 -1.80
CA GLN A 357 -20.40 33.33 -1.38
C GLN A 357 -20.36 31.80 -1.37
N THR A 358 -19.84 31.17 -2.45
CA THR A 358 -19.78 29.70 -2.57
C THR A 358 -18.94 29.07 -1.47
N LEU A 359 -17.73 29.58 -1.24
CA LEU A 359 -16.83 29.03 -0.23
C LEU A 359 -17.34 29.28 1.19
N ASN A 360 -17.97 30.43 1.46
CA ASN A 360 -18.58 30.68 2.74
C ASN A 360 -19.79 29.78 3.00
N ASP A 361 -20.62 29.48 1.98
CA ASP A 361 -21.73 28.55 2.07
C ASP A 361 -21.24 27.13 2.43
N PHE A 362 -20.18 26.65 1.77
CA PHE A 362 -19.57 25.35 2.07
C PHE A 362 -19.00 25.28 3.50
N SER A 363 -18.34 26.35 3.94
CA SER A 363 -17.81 26.44 5.29
C SER A 363 -18.93 26.49 6.35
N ALA A 364 -20.00 27.25 6.08
CA ALA A 364 -21.13 27.36 6.99
C ALA A 364 -21.92 26.06 7.15
N GLN A 365 -21.90 25.18 6.15
CA GLN A 365 -22.48 23.83 6.21
C GLN A 365 -21.64 22.84 7.01
N GLY A 366 -20.45 23.22 7.49
CA GLY A 366 -19.56 22.33 8.26
C GLY A 366 -18.92 21.23 7.42
N LEU A 367 -18.88 21.35 6.10
CA LEU A 367 -18.37 20.30 5.20
C LEU A 367 -16.91 19.94 5.46
N TYR A 368 -16.14 20.86 6.02
CA TYR A 368 -14.68 20.70 6.23
C TYR A 368 -14.26 20.46 7.68
N ASP A 369 -15.21 20.32 8.60
CA ASP A 369 -14.92 20.20 10.04
C ASP A 369 -14.03 19.00 10.37
N LYS A 370 -14.13 17.92 9.59
CA LYS A 370 -13.36 16.69 9.77
C LYS A 370 -12.10 16.59 8.90
N SER A 371 -11.88 17.55 8.00
CA SER A 371 -10.81 17.48 7.01
C SER A 371 -9.42 17.85 7.54
N GLY A 372 -9.35 18.45 8.74
CA GLY A 372 -8.09 19.02 9.25
C GLY A 372 -7.69 20.34 8.60
N LEU A 373 -8.52 20.90 7.73
CA LEU A 373 -8.30 22.20 7.10
C LEU A 373 -8.44 23.32 8.12
N SER A 374 -7.34 24.02 8.44
CA SER A 374 -7.40 25.18 9.34
C SER A 374 -8.02 26.40 8.67
N MET A 375 -8.60 27.30 9.48
CA MET A 375 -9.15 28.57 8.97
C MET A 375 -8.11 29.40 8.19
N ASN A 376 -6.84 29.37 8.61
CA ASN A 376 -5.76 30.07 7.90
C ASN A 376 -5.51 29.46 6.51
N MET A 377 -5.52 28.13 6.39
CA MET A 377 -5.41 27.44 5.09
C MET A 377 -6.61 27.79 4.19
N PHE A 378 -7.81 27.74 4.75
CA PHE A 378 -9.02 28.08 4.03
C PHE A 378 -8.97 29.52 3.47
N LEU A 379 -8.57 30.50 4.28
CA LEU A 379 -8.44 31.89 3.84
C LEU A 379 -7.39 32.06 2.74
N LYS A 380 -6.23 31.39 2.84
CA LYS A 380 -5.20 31.42 1.79
C LYS A 380 -5.71 30.85 0.46
N ILE A 381 -6.42 29.72 0.52
CA ILE A 381 -7.00 29.09 -0.68
C ILE A 381 -8.05 30.03 -1.29
N ARG A 382 -8.92 30.60 -0.48
CA ARG A 382 -9.96 31.54 -0.96
C ARG A 382 -9.36 32.76 -1.63
N GLU A 383 -8.36 33.38 -1.01
CA GLU A 383 -7.67 34.56 -1.59
C GLU A 383 -6.97 34.23 -2.92
N TYR A 384 -6.36 33.03 -2.98
CA TYR A 384 -5.76 32.55 -4.23
C TYR A 384 -6.83 32.35 -5.32
N LEU A 385 -7.95 31.69 -5.01
CA LEU A 385 -9.01 31.42 -5.97
C LEU A 385 -9.65 32.68 -6.54
N VAL A 386 -9.73 33.74 -5.75
CA VAL A 386 -10.22 35.07 -6.22
C VAL A 386 -9.30 35.68 -7.29
N ASN A 387 -7.98 35.44 -7.17
CA ASN A 387 -6.98 35.99 -8.07
C ASN A 387 -6.58 35.05 -9.22
N GLU A 388 -7.16 33.85 -9.30
CA GLU A 388 -6.78 32.86 -10.29
C GLU A 388 -7.61 32.98 -11.58
N GLU A 389 -6.98 33.49 -12.63
CA GLU A 389 -7.60 33.62 -13.98
C GLU A 389 -7.97 32.27 -14.60
N ALA A 390 -7.35 31.15 -14.15
CA ALA A 390 -7.58 29.81 -14.68
C ALA A 390 -8.91 29.19 -14.22
N LEU A 391 -9.73 29.89 -13.46
CA LEU A 391 -11.09 29.48 -13.13
C LEU A 391 -12.07 29.71 -14.30
N LEU A 392 -11.70 30.54 -15.26
CA LEU A 392 -12.37 30.75 -16.53
C LEU A 392 -11.75 29.90 -17.64
#